data_572ae67d820f04ee938e490749b06bab
#
_entry.id   572ae67d820f04ee938e490749b06bab
#
_cell.length_a   1.000
_cell.length_b   1.000
_cell.length_c   1.000
_cell.angle_alpha   90.00
_cell.angle_beta   90.00
_cell.angle_gamma   90.00
#
_symmetry.space_group_name_H-M   'P 1'
#
loop_
_entity.id
_entity.type
_entity.pdbx_description
1 polymer ?
#
loop_
_entity_poly.entity_id
_entity_poly.type
_entity_poly.pdbx_seq_one_letter_code
_entity_poly.pdbx_strand_id
1 'polypeptide(L)'
;MMFRLTLKPSLDIMVNAWSLLYETMFGPEDEHSLNIYTAMNTDSRRYKYSEDEILKELTDYISGTYNAHYSAGDDKIQTLDLIEACGDGESFCRSNILKYASRYDKKGTARRDIMKILHYAVLLMHFNDKNAQRETYPQ
;
A
#
# COMPACT_ATOMS: atom_id res chain seq x y z
N MET A 1 24.86 -40.66 -0.03
CA MET A 1 25.72 -39.53 -0.33
C MET A 1 24.85 -38.25 -0.23
N MET A 2 24.95 -37.57 0.89
CA MET A 2 24.13 -36.37 1.16
C MET A 2 24.80 -35.14 0.52
N PHE A 3 24.16 -34.55 -0.47
CA PHE A 3 24.57 -33.23 -0.95
C PHE A 3 24.00 -32.16 -0.02
N ARG A 4 24.89 -31.56 0.73
CA ARG A 4 24.62 -30.38 1.55
C ARG A 4 24.67 -29.14 0.64
N LEU A 5 23.51 -28.63 0.23
CA LEU A 5 23.42 -27.34 -0.40
C LEU A 5 23.67 -26.26 0.67
N THR A 6 24.86 -25.68 0.64
CA THR A 6 25.17 -24.46 1.40
C THR A 6 24.60 -23.26 0.66
N LEU A 7 23.42 -22.82 1.05
CA LEU A 7 22.80 -21.59 0.58
C LEU A 7 23.54 -20.38 1.20
N LYS A 8 23.95 -19.44 0.36
CA LYS A 8 24.62 -18.19 0.79
C LYS A 8 23.61 -17.23 1.43
N PRO A 9 23.89 -16.65 2.61
CA PRO A 9 22.84 -15.99 3.41
C PRO A 9 22.43 -14.58 2.98
N SER A 10 22.95 -13.99 1.92
CA SER A 10 22.72 -12.57 1.62
C SER A 10 21.59 -12.28 0.62
N LEU A 11 21.16 -13.25 -0.18
CA LEU A 11 20.01 -13.09 -1.11
C LEU A 11 18.74 -13.69 -0.51
N ASP A 12 18.87 -14.63 0.41
CA ASP A 12 17.78 -15.39 0.99
C ASP A 12 16.90 -14.60 1.95
N ILE A 13 17.42 -13.51 2.53
CA ILE A 13 16.69 -12.76 3.57
C ILE A 13 15.55 -11.94 2.96
N MET A 14 15.71 -11.36 1.78
CA MET A 14 14.66 -10.59 1.13
C MET A 14 13.61 -11.47 0.45
N VAL A 15 14.03 -12.57 -0.17
CA VAL A 15 13.13 -13.57 -0.76
C VAL A 15 12.34 -14.28 0.34
N ASN A 16 12.97 -14.56 1.48
CA ASN A 16 12.32 -15.16 2.63
C ASN A 16 11.25 -14.28 3.29
N ALA A 17 11.38 -12.95 3.27
CA ALA A 17 10.36 -12.08 3.85
C ALA A 17 9.02 -12.18 3.08
N TRP A 18 9.06 -12.24 1.76
CA TRP A 18 7.86 -12.42 0.94
C TRP A 18 7.34 -13.85 0.96
N SER A 19 8.21 -14.86 0.93
CA SER A 19 7.81 -16.26 1.05
C SER A 19 7.22 -16.55 2.42
N LEU A 20 7.79 -16.00 3.49
CA LEU A 20 7.27 -16.13 4.84
C LEU A 20 5.92 -15.42 5.00
N LEU A 21 5.75 -14.24 4.40
CA LEU A 21 4.48 -13.54 4.37
C LEU A 21 3.42 -14.35 3.61
N TYR A 22 3.79 -14.94 2.49
CA TYR A 22 2.90 -15.77 1.69
C TYR A 22 2.52 -17.07 2.42
N GLU A 23 3.48 -17.75 3.05
CA GLU A 23 3.24 -18.95 3.86
C GLU A 23 2.41 -18.65 5.11
N THR A 24 2.60 -17.48 5.73
CA THR A 24 1.80 -17.05 6.89
C THR A 24 0.37 -16.69 6.50
N MET A 25 0.15 -16.16 5.29
CA MET A 25 -1.20 -15.83 4.80
C MET A 25 -1.94 -17.03 4.22
N PHE A 26 -1.25 -18.04 3.70
CA PHE A 26 -1.83 -19.16 2.94
C PHE A 26 -1.33 -20.54 3.37
N GLY A 27 -0.41 -20.64 4.32
CA GLY A 27 0.15 -21.87 4.88
C GLY A 27 -0.64 -22.37 6.09
N PRO A 28 -0.30 -23.57 6.61
CA PRO A 28 -0.87 -24.10 7.84
C PRO A 28 -0.57 -23.18 9.01
N GLU A 29 -1.60 -22.87 9.80
CA GLU A 29 -1.49 -22.05 11.02
C GLU A 29 -0.60 -22.73 12.06
N ASP A 30 0.67 -22.40 12.06
CA ASP A 30 1.64 -22.82 13.06
C ASP A 30 1.84 -21.69 14.07
N GLU A 31 1.61 -21.97 15.35
CA GLU A 31 1.86 -21.03 16.47
C GLU A 31 3.30 -20.48 16.46
N HIS A 32 4.24 -21.22 15.88
CA HIS A 32 5.63 -20.84 15.74
C HIS A 32 5.85 -19.73 14.70
N SER A 33 5.06 -19.73 13.63
CA SER A 33 5.08 -18.69 12.58
C SER A 33 4.56 -17.34 13.12
N LEU A 34 3.53 -17.38 13.99
CA LEU A 34 3.00 -16.19 14.63
C LEU A 34 4.02 -15.54 15.57
N ASN A 35 4.77 -16.34 16.34
CA ASN A 35 5.82 -15.83 17.24
C ASN A 35 6.99 -15.21 16.49
N ILE A 36 7.39 -15.75 15.34
CA ILE A 36 8.42 -15.17 14.49
C ILE A 36 7.93 -13.84 13.90
N TYR A 37 6.68 -13.76 13.48
CA TYR A 37 6.08 -12.54 12.95
C TYR A 37 5.98 -11.44 14.02
N THR A 38 5.61 -11.79 15.25
CA THR A 38 5.56 -10.86 16.39
C THR A 38 6.94 -10.42 16.82
N ALA A 39 7.93 -11.34 16.87
CA ALA A 39 9.32 -11.01 17.19
C ALA A 39 9.98 -10.15 16.10
N MET A 40 9.61 -10.32 14.84
CA MET A 40 10.07 -9.49 13.73
C MET A 40 9.46 -8.08 13.74
N ASN A 41 8.28 -7.91 14.33
CA ASN A 41 7.59 -6.62 14.41
C ASN A 41 8.05 -5.74 15.60
N THR A 42 8.87 -6.28 16.52
CA THR A 42 9.40 -5.54 17.68
C THR A 42 10.75 -4.88 17.42
N ASP A 43 11.39 -5.15 16.27
CA ASP A 43 12.64 -4.48 15.90
C ASP A 43 12.36 -3.19 15.14
N SER A 44 12.31 -2.08 15.89
CA SER A 44 11.90 -0.73 15.45
C SER A 44 12.86 -0.04 14.46
N ARG A 45 13.79 -0.75 13.80
CA ARG A 45 14.80 -0.18 12.89
C ARG A 45 15.02 -0.96 11.60
N ARG A 46 13.97 -1.52 11.02
CA ARG A 46 14.07 -2.23 9.74
C ARG A 46 14.27 -1.30 8.54
N TYR A 47 13.84 -0.07 8.65
CA TYR A 47 13.80 0.85 7.52
C TYR A 47 14.78 1.99 7.70
N LYS A 48 15.62 2.20 6.68
CA LYS A 48 16.69 3.18 6.72
C LYS A 48 16.17 4.63 6.66
N TYR A 49 15.01 4.83 6.08
CA TYR A 49 14.46 6.16 5.77
C TYR A 49 13.12 6.43 6.46
N SER A 50 12.87 5.80 7.61
CA SER A 50 11.63 5.97 8.39
C SER A 50 10.36 5.64 7.61
N GLU A 51 10.42 4.64 6.73
CA GLU A 51 9.29 4.24 5.88
C GLU A 51 8.09 3.79 6.72
N ASP A 52 8.31 3.12 7.83
CA ASP A 52 7.29 2.68 8.78
C ASP A 52 6.54 3.84 9.43
N GLU A 53 7.28 4.88 9.84
CA GLU A 53 6.69 6.11 10.40
C GLU A 53 5.86 6.85 9.35
N ILE A 54 6.37 6.94 8.12
CA ILE A 54 5.68 7.59 6.99
C ILE A 54 4.41 6.81 6.63
N LEU A 55 4.46 5.47 6.60
CA LEU A 55 3.28 4.63 6.33
C LEU A 55 2.22 4.78 7.42
N LYS A 56 2.62 4.88 8.68
CA LYS A 56 1.69 5.15 9.78
C LYS A 56 1.04 6.52 9.61
N GLU A 57 1.81 7.57 9.34
CA GLU A 57 1.27 8.91 9.09
C GLU A 57 0.32 8.93 7.88
N LEU A 58 0.64 8.19 6.82
CA LEU A 58 -0.24 8.05 5.67
C LEU A 58 -1.57 7.38 6.05
N THR A 59 -1.53 6.33 6.87
CA THR A 59 -2.73 5.65 7.37
C THR A 59 -3.60 6.61 8.18
N ASP A 60 -3.00 7.37 9.09
CA ASP A 60 -3.70 8.36 9.90
C ASP A 60 -4.31 9.47 9.03
N TYR A 61 -3.56 9.94 8.03
CA TYR A 61 -4.04 10.94 7.06
C TYR A 61 -5.25 10.44 6.24
N ILE A 62 -5.18 9.23 5.72
CA ILE A 62 -6.28 8.62 4.96
C ILE A 62 -7.51 8.46 5.85
N SER A 63 -7.35 7.91 7.06
CA SER A 63 -8.44 7.73 8.03
C SER A 63 -9.09 9.06 8.41
N GLY A 64 -8.30 10.11 8.63
CA GLY A 64 -8.79 11.46 8.89
C GLY A 64 -9.56 12.05 7.71
N THR A 65 -9.13 11.79 6.47
CA THR A 65 -9.82 12.23 5.26
C THR A 65 -11.19 11.58 5.13
N TYR A 66 -11.28 10.27 5.38
CA TYR A 66 -12.56 9.57 5.38
C TYR A 66 -13.52 10.11 6.43
N ASN A 67 -13.07 10.30 7.66
CA ASN A 67 -13.90 10.83 8.73
C ASN A 67 -14.39 12.26 8.47
N ALA A 68 -13.58 13.09 7.82
CA ALA A 68 -13.93 14.50 7.55
C ALA A 68 -14.86 14.69 6.34
N HIS A 69 -14.72 13.87 5.31
CA HIS A 69 -15.40 14.07 4.03
C HIS A 69 -16.45 13.01 3.70
N TYR A 70 -16.41 11.86 4.35
CA TYR A 70 -17.23 10.69 4.01
C TYR A 70 -18.15 10.24 5.14
N SER A 71 -18.19 10.95 6.26
CA SER A 71 -19.06 10.64 7.41
C SER A 71 -20.56 10.92 7.17
N ALA A 72 -20.95 11.21 5.93
CA ALA A 72 -22.32 11.59 5.59
C ALA A 72 -23.29 10.42 5.36
N GLY A 73 -22.97 9.21 5.90
CA GLY A 73 -23.80 8.01 5.79
C GLY A 73 -23.39 7.08 4.64
N ASP A 74 -23.49 5.78 4.90
CA ASP A 74 -22.99 4.70 4.02
C ASP A 74 -23.67 4.62 2.62
N ASP A 75 -24.76 5.36 2.40
CA ASP A 75 -25.56 5.28 1.19
C ASP A 75 -25.33 6.43 0.18
N LYS A 76 -24.35 7.30 0.40
CA LYS A 76 -24.10 8.43 -0.51
C LYS A 76 -23.01 8.14 -1.51
N ILE A 77 -23.37 8.21 -2.79
CA ILE A 77 -22.43 8.17 -3.92
C ILE A 77 -21.43 9.34 -3.77
N GLN A 78 -20.16 8.99 -3.75
CA GLN A 78 -19.07 9.95 -3.70
C GLN A 78 -18.64 10.36 -5.11
N THR A 79 -18.04 11.52 -5.25
CA THR A 79 -17.52 11.96 -6.55
C THR A 79 -16.55 10.95 -7.17
N LEU A 80 -15.74 10.28 -6.32
CA LEU A 80 -14.80 9.26 -6.79
C LEU A 80 -15.52 8.04 -7.38
N ASP A 81 -16.65 7.65 -6.83
CA ASP A 81 -17.48 6.54 -7.36
C ASP A 81 -18.00 6.87 -8.76
N LEU A 82 -18.42 8.12 -8.99
CA LEU A 82 -18.84 8.58 -10.31
C LEU A 82 -17.67 8.58 -11.32
N ILE A 83 -16.50 9.04 -10.92
CA ILE A 83 -15.29 9.03 -11.75
C ILE A 83 -14.91 7.59 -12.12
N GLU A 84 -14.99 6.68 -11.15
CA GLU A 84 -14.76 5.26 -11.38
C GLU A 84 -15.79 4.65 -12.33
N ALA A 85 -17.06 4.96 -12.15
CA ALA A 85 -18.13 4.49 -13.01
C ALA A 85 -17.98 4.93 -14.47
N CYS A 86 -17.35 6.10 -14.71
CA CYS A 86 -16.99 6.56 -16.04
C CYS A 86 -15.73 5.88 -16.62
N GLY A 87 -15.01 5.06 -15.85
CA GLY A 87 -13.75 4.43 -16.25
C GLY A 87 -12.52 5.33 -16.08
N ASP A 88 -12.64 6.48 -15.45
CA ASP A 88 -11.59 7.50 -15.34
C ASP A 88 -10.79 7.43 -14.04
N GLY A 89 -11.00 6.43 -13.18
CA GLY A 89 -10.39 6.31 -11.87
C GLY A 89 -8.85 6.37 -11.90
N GLU A 90 -8.20 5.60 -12.76
CA GLU A 90 -6.74 5.60 -12.92
C GLU A 90 -6.24 6.93 -13.48
N SER A 91 -6.90 7.47 -14.51
CA SER A 91 -6.54 8.74 -15.14
C SER A 91 -6.65 9.90 -14.16
N PHE A 92 -7.68 9.90 -13.33
CA PHE A 92 -7.89 10.89 -12.28
C PHE A 92 -6.78 10.82 -11.22
N CYS A 93 -6.44 9.63 -10.73
CA CYS A 93 -5.37 9.45 -9.74
C CYS A 93 -4.02 9.88 -10.31
N ARG A 94 -3.67 9.42 -11.50
CA ARG A 94 -2.43 9.80 -12.19
C ARG A 94 -2.31 11.31 -12.37
N SER A 95 -3.38 11.97 -12.80
CA SER A 95 -3.40 13.42 -13.00
C SER A 95 -3.20 14.20 -11.70
N ASN A 96 -3.79 13.72 -10.60
CA ASN A 96 -3.58 14.34 -9.29
C ASN A 96 -2.16 14.10 -8.75
N ILE A 97 -1.56 12.94 -8.95
CA ILE A 97 -0.16 12.67 -8.62
C ILE A 97 0.75 13.68 -9.35
N LEU A 98 0.60 13.82 -10.65
CA LEU A 98 1.38 14.78 -11.47
C LEU A 98 1.18 16.21 -11.01
N LYS A 99 -0.06 16.62 -10.74
CA LYS A 99 -0.41 17.94 -10.24
C LYS A 99 0.29 18.27 -8.92
N TYR A 100 0.27 17.37 -7.96
CA TYR A 100 0.91 17.60 -6.66
C TYR A 100 2.43 17.49 -6.74
N ALA A 101 2.97 16.55 -7.53
CA ALA A 101 4.40 16.41 -7.76
C ALA A 101 5.03 17.64 -8.42
N SER A 102 4.31 18.31 -9.35
CA SER A 102 4.82 19.49 -10.03
C SER A 102 4.91 20.76 -9.16
N ARG A 103 4.32 20.77 -7.97
CA ARG A 103 4.17 21.98 -7.15
C ARG A 103 4.54 21.83 -5.67
N TYR A 104 4.82 20.61 -5.19
CA TYR A 104 5.01 20.37 -3.76
C TYR A 104 6.08 21.25 -3.11
N ASP A 105 7.11 21.62 -3.86
CA ASP A 105 8.25 22.44 -3.43
C ASP A 105 8.01 23.96 -3.53
N LYS A 106 6.87 24.39 -4.12
CA LYS A 106 6.65 25.80 -4.49
C LYS A 106 5.76 26.58 -3.54
N LYS A 107 4.97 25.92 -2.71
CA LYS A 107 3.89 26.57 -1.92
C LYS A 107 4.07 26.54 -0.41
N GLY A 108 5.21 26.07 0.10
CA GLY A 108 5.45 25.94 1.54
C GLY A 108 4.59 24.87 2.23
N THR A 109 3.90 24.02 1.48
CA THR A 109 3.05 22.92 1.98
C THR A 109 3.53 21.56 1.50
N ALA A 110 4.85 21.40 1.36
CA ALA A 110 5.48 20.22 0.75
C ALA A 110 4.97 18.89 1.34
N ARG A 111 5.01 18.77 2.66
CA ARG A 111 4.59 17.51 3.31
C ARG A 111 3.14 17.14 2.99
N ARG A 112 2.24 18.12 3.00
CA ARG A 112 0.82 17.89 2.69
C ARG A 112 0.61 17.49 1.22
N ASP A 113 1.34 18.10 0.29
CA ASP A 113 1.24 17.76 -1.13
C ASP A 113 1.85 16.37 -1.39
N ILE A 114 2.93 15.98 -0.70
CA ILE A 114 3.49 14.63 -0.75
C ILE A 114 2.52 13.59 -0.19
N MET A 115 1.85 13.85 0.94
CA MET A 115 0.81 12.96 1.48
C MET A 115 -0.32 12.73 0.48
N LYS A 116 -0.71 13.76 -0.27
CA LYS A 116 -1.71 13.62 -1.34
C LYS A 116 -1.21 12.76 -2.49
N ILE A 117 0.06 12.90 -2.89
CA ILE A 117 0.67 12.02 -3.90
C ILE A 117 0.59 10.57 -3.46
N LEU A 118 0.98 10.28 -2.23
CA LEU A 118 0.93 8.93 -1.66
C LEU A 118 -0.50 8.39 -1.61
N HIS A 119 -1.46 9.19 -1.15
CA HIS A 119 -2.87 8.78 -1.11
C HIS A 119 -3.41 8.47 -2.52
N TYR A 120 -3.16 9.33 -3.51
CA TYR A 120 -3.58 9.04 -4.88
C TYR A 120 -2.85 7.85 -5.50
N ALA A 121 -1.61 7.56 -5.08
CA ALA A 121 -0.91 6.35 -5.49
C ALA A 121 -1.55 5.07 -4.93
N VAL A 122 -2.01 5.09 -3.68
CA VAL A 122 -2.80 3.98 -3.08
C VAL A 122 -4.10 3.76 -3.85
N LEU A 123 -4.84 4.84 -4.16
CA LEU A 123 -6.06 4.76 -4.95
C LEU A 123 -5.80 4.26 -6.39
N LEU A 124 -4.71 4.70 -7.00
CA LEU A 124 -4.30 4.24 -8.33
C LEU A 124 -4.04 2.73 -8.35
N MET A 125 -3.37 2.20 -7.32
CA MET A 125 -3.15 0.76 -7.17
C MET A 125 -4.48 0.01 -7.08
N HIS A 126 -5.43 0.49 -6.26
CA HIS A 126 -6.77 -0.10 -6.16
C HIS A 126 -7.50 -0.16 -7.50
N PHE A 127 -7.53 0.94 -8.27
CA PHE A 127 -8.21 0.96 -9.57
C PHE A 127 -7.52 0.10 -10.61
N ASN A 128 -6.18 0.06 -10.60
CA ASN A 128 -5.40 -0.81 -11.50
C ASN A 128 -5.69 -2.29 -11.23
N ASP A 129 -5.69 -2.72 -9.96
CA ASP A 129 -5.99 -4.10 -9.59
C ASP A 129 -7.42 -4.49 -9.99
N LYS A 130 -8.38 -3.59 -9.79
CA LYS A 130 -9.77 -3.81 -10.19
C LYS A 130 -9.95 -3.93 -11.71
N ASN A 131 -9.23 -3.13 -12.48
CA ASN A 131 -9.28 -3.18 -13.95
C ASN A 131 -8.59 -4.45 -14.47
N ALA A 132 -7.47 -4.87 -13.89
CA ALA A 132 -6.81 -6.12 -14.24
C ALA A 132 -7.71 -7.34 -14.00
N GLN A 133 -8.52 -7.34 -12.94
CA GLN A 133 -9.51 -8.41 -12.70
C GLN A 133 -10.60 -8.42 -13.77
N ARG A 134 -11.08 -7.27 -14.25
CA ARG A 134 -12.09 -7.17 -15.32
C ARG A 134 -11.54 -7.68 -16.66
N GLU A 135 -10.29 -7.43 -16.97
CA GLU A 135 -9.65 -7.94 -18.20
C GLU A 135 -9.50 -9.46 -18.20
N THR A 136 -9.28 -10.07 -17.03
CA THR A 136 -9.10 -11.52 -16.89
C THR A 136 -10.42 -12.28 -17.05
N TYR A 137 -11.55 -11.65 -16.74
CA TYR A 137 -12.89 -12.23 -16.85
C TYR A 137 -13.81 -11.32 -17.68
N PRO A 138 -13.69 -11.32 -19.03
CA PRO A 138 -14.62 -10.61 -19.89
C PRO A 138 -16.03 -11.21 -19.71
N GLN A 139 -17.00 -10.38 -19.40
CA GLN A 139 -18.42 -10.77 -19.28
C GLN A 139 -19.07 -10.83 -20.65
#